data_974ad879f3f49cd00162007a74b76731
#
_entry.id   974ad879f3f49cd00162007a74b76731
#
_cell.length_a   1.000
_cell.length_b   1.000
_cell.length_c   1.000
_cell.angle_alpha   90.00
_cell.angle_beta   90.00
_cell.angle_gamma   90.00
#
_symmetry.space_group_name_H-M   'P 1'
#
loop_
_entity.id
_entity.type
_entity.pdbx_description
1 polymer ?
#
loop_
_entity_poly.entity_id
_entity_poly.type
_entity_poly.pdbx_seq_one_letter_code
_entity_poly.pdbx_strand_id
1 'polypeptide(L)'
;MKSCFPTPFLHVSFLEYGPLLWYNTILTGEKRDMGKRIVNWARNLLPGYGWACFLFLAALQLLIFYPNRLLLPYMNKLDLSTVWDARIPFRPAWIVIYLLSFASWAITFVLLFRQRKEHVYRNSAAYLLTLLMTFACFMLIPATLEWPEVTGKDFFSCLVRLVYSVDQPYNLCPSLHVVCSYYCWRCLYDTEGIPRWYRHFNFVFLLLVCCSVVFVKQHVLVDIPAGILVSEIPLLLAKRLRWERLGYAIEERIRKKGQ
;
A
#
# COMPACT_ATOMS: atom_id res chain seq x y z
N MET A 1 -23.87 -34.23 32.43
CA MET A 1 -24.05 -33.41 31.26
C MET A 1 -22.88 -32.47 31.18
N LYS A 2 -21.90 -32.74 30.32
CA LYS A 2 -20.69 -31.95 30.15
C LYS A 2 -20.93 -30.96 28.98
N SER A 3 -20.90 -29.66 29.27
CA SER A 3 -20.99 -28.61 28.25
C SER A 3 -19.59 -28.33 27.68
N CYS A 4 -19.37 -28.74 26.45
CA CYS A 4 -18.22 -28.33 25.64
C CYS A 4 -18.50 -26.98 24.99
N PHE A 5 -17.76 -25.94 25.37
CA PHE A 5 -17.56 -24.75 24.55
C PHE A 5 -16.08 -24.65 24.23
N PRO A 6 -15.69 -24.63 22.95
CA PRO A 6 -14.32 -24.28 22.57
C PRO A 6 -14.21 -22.76 22.48
N THR A 7 -13.44 -22.15 23.34
CA THR A 7 -13.01 -20.76 23.26
C THR A 7 -11.92 -20.61 22.19
N PRO A 8 -12.05 -19.75 21.21
CA PRO A 8 -10.94 -19.36 20.38
C PRO A 8 -10.27 -18.12 20.99
N PHE A 9 -9.35 -18.33 21.92
CA PHE A 9 -8.42 -17.27 22.32
C PHE A 9 -7.30 -17.19 21.28
N LEU A 10 -7.45 -16.34 20.29
CA LEU A 10 -6.32 -15.72 19.62
C LEU A 10 -5.66 -14.76 20.62
N HIS A 11 -4.63 -15.24 21.32
CA HIS A 11 -3.75 -14.42 22.11
C HIS A 11 -3.05 -13.42 21.18
N VAL A 12 -3.49 -12.18 21.20
CA VAL A 12 -2.79 -11.03 20.64
C VAL A 12 -1.66 -10.68 21.61
N SER A 13 -0.60 -11.49 21.64
CA SER A 13 0.61 -11.20 22.41
C SER A 13 1.61 -10.32 21.64
N PHE A 14 1.12 -9.48 20.73
CA PHE A 14 1.97 -8.67 19.84
C PHE A 14 2.48 -7.38 20.49
N LEU A 15 1.86 -6.90 21.57
CA LEU A 15 2.20 -5.61 22.20
C LEU A 15 3.02 -5.72 23.48
N GLU A 16 3.03 -6.88 24.13
CA GLU A 16 3.70 -7.00 25.44
C GLU A 16 5.21 -7.27 25.37
N TYR A 17 5.75 -7.82 24.29
CA TYR A 17 7.15 -8.25 24.24
C TYR A 17 8.07 -7.47 23.27
N GLY A 18 7.53 -6.65 22.40
CA GLY A 18 8.31 -5.92 21.40
C GLY A 18 9.33 -4.93 21.99
N PRO A 19 8.91 -3.96 22.81
CA PRO A 19 9.82 -2.95 23.37
C PRO A 19 10.78 -3.51 24.42
N LEU A 20 10.35 -4.46 25.25
CA LEU A 20 11.18 -5.08 26.29
C LEU A 20 12.28 -5.98 25.72
N LEU A 21 12.03 -6.67 24.62
CA LEU A 21 13.05 -7.48 23.95
C LEU A 21 14.17 -6.62 23.35
N TRP A 22 13.84 -5.47 22.76
CA TRP A 22 14.82 -4.50 22.25
C TRP A 22 15.68 -3.92 23.38
N TYR A 23 15.05 -3.54 24.49
CA TYR A 23 15.72 -2.92 25.62
C TYR A 23 16.72 -3.89 26.28
N ASN A 24 16.32 -5.14 26.50
CA ASN A 24 17.19 -6.16 27.07
C ASN A 24 18.35 -6.57 26.14
N THR A 25 18.14 -6.57 24.82
CA THR A 25 19.17 -6.91 23.84
C THR A 25 20.28 -5.84 23.75
N ILE A 26 19.90 -4.56 23.88
CA ILE A 26 20.89 -3.45 23.92
C ILE A 26 21.73 -3.50 25.17
N LEU A 27 21.18 -3.91 26.30
CA LEU A 27 21.89 -3.96 27.61
C LEU A 27 22.82 -5.17 27.76
N THR A 28 22.55 -6.29 27.10
CA THR A 28 23.32 -7.54 27.28
C THR A 28 24.48 -7.73 26.32
N GLY A 29 24.68 -6.86 25.34
CA GLY A 29 25.83 -6.90 24.39
C GLY A 29 25.87 -8.10 23.43
N GLU A 30 24.82 -8.92 23.36
CA GLU A 30 24.75 -10.12 22.52
C GLU A 30 24.39 -9.83 21.06
N LYS A 31 25.31 -9.21 20.32
CA LYS A 31 25.14 -8.93 18.88
C LYS A 31 24.89 -10.18 18.02
N ARG A 32 25.40 -11.36 18.44
CA ARG A 32 25.26 -12.63 17.69
C ARG A 32 23.86 -13.22 17.78
N ASP A 33 23.16 -13.00 18.89
CA ASP A 33 21.81 -13.54 19.11
C ASP A 33 20.74 -12.62 18.52
N MET A 34 21.02 -11.32 18.42
CA MET A 34 20.14 -10.34 17.79
C MET A 34 19.86 -10.66 16.30
N GLY A 35 20.90 -11.04 15.55
CA GLY A 35 20.71 -11.43 14.13
C GLY A 35 19.80 -12.64 13.97
N LYS A 36 19.95 -13.67 14.83
CA LYS A 36 19.07 -14.84 14.84
C LYS A 36 17.63 -14.48 15.22
N ARG A 37 17.46 -13.61 16.19
CA ARG A 37 16.14 -13.14 16.64
C ARG A 37 15.43 -12.35 15.53
N ILE A 38 16.13 -11.45 14.84
CA ILE A 38 15.58 -10.70 13.70
C ILE A 38 15.18 -11.65 12.58
N VAL A 39 16.02 -12.61 12.23
CA VAL A 39 15.71 -13.60 11.18
C VAL A 39 14.50 -14.46 11.56
N ASN A 40 14.43 -14.92 12.81
CA ASN A 40 13.28 -15.69 13.29
C ASN A 40 11.99 -14.85 13.33
N TRP A 41 12.08 -13.60 13.79
CA TRP A 41 10.97 -12.67 13.74
C TRP A 41 10.48 -12.44 12.30
N ALA A 42 11.40 -12.19 11.37
CA ALA A 42 11.07 -11.99 9.97
C ALA A 42 10.41 -13.24 9.35
N ARG A 43 10.91 -14.46 9.67
CA ARG A 43 10.29 -15.72 9.22
C ARG A 43 8.89 -15.93 9.80
N ASN A 44 8.67 -15.46 11.03
CA ASN A 44 7.35 -15.52 11.66
C ASN A 44 6.39 -14.46 11.11
N LEU A 45 6.93 -13.33 10.61
CA LEU A 45 6.11 -12.27 10.04
C LEU A 45 5.54 -12.68 8.68
N LEU A 46 6.39 -13.16 7.77
CA LEU A 46 5.98 -13.59 6.43
C LEU A 46 6.69 -14.91 6.04
N PRO A 47 5.99 -15.82 5.34
CA PRO A 47 6.65 -16.96 4.70
C PRO A 47 7.64 -16.49 3.63
N GLY A 48 8.65 -17.31 3.29
CA GLY A 48 9.71 -16.94 2.34
C GLY A 48 9.19 -16.44 0.99
N TYR A 49 8.16 -17.09 0.42
CA TYR A 49 7.51 -16.63 -0.81
C TYR A 49 6.78 -15.29 -0.62
N GLY A 50 6.22 -15.04 0.56
CA GLY A 50 5.60 -13.76 0.90
C GLY A 50 6.62 -12.63 0.93
N TRP A 51 7.79 -12.85 1.55
CA TRP A 51 8.90 -11.89 1.53
C TRP A 51 9.41 -11.62 0.12
N ALA A 52 9.60 -12.67 -0.69
CA ALA A 52 10.08 -12.51 -2.06
C ALA A 52 9.13 -11.62 -2.88
N CYS A 53 7.82 -11.89 -2.83
CA CYS A 53 6.82 -11.07 -3.53
C CYS A 53 6.77 -9.65 -2.98
N PHE A 54 6.76 -9.48 -1.66
CA PHE A 54 6.69 -8.16 -1.02
C PHE A 54 7.87 -7.28 -1.40
N LEU A 55 9.10 -7.79 -1.24
CA LEU A 55 10.32 -7.04 -1.54
C LEU A 55 10.43 -6.71 -3.04
N PHE A 56 10.07 -7.66 -3.90
CA PHE A 56 10.04 -7.43 -5.35
C PHE A 56 9.08 -6.31 -5.74
N LEU A 57 7.85 -6.34 -5.23
CA LEU A 57 6.83 -5.34 -5.55
C LEU A 57 7.14 -3.97 -4.93
N ALA A 58 7.69 -3.94 -3.70
CA ALA A 58 8.13 -2.72 -3.06
C ALA A 58 9.29 -2.07 -3.84
N ALA A 59 10.28 -2.86 -4.26
CA ALA A 59 11.39 -2.37 -5.08
C ALA A 59 10.88 -1.84 -6.44
N LEU A 60 9.95 -2.56 -7.08
CA LEU A 60 9.35 -2.14 -8.34
C LEU A 60 8.55 -0.85 -8.20
N GLN A 61 7.79 -0.70 -7.12
CA GLN A 61 7.05 0.54 -6.86
C GLN A 61 7.99 1.74 -6.72
N LEU A 62 9.10 1.59 -5.99
CA LEU A 62 10.12 2.61 -5.90
C LEU A 62 10.77 2.89 -7.26
N LEU A 63 11.10 1.85 -8.02
CA LEU A 63 11.70 1.97 -9.35
C LEU A 63 10.77 2.66 -10.35
N ILE A 64 9.47 2.49 -10.23
CA ILE A 64 8.47 3.17 -11.08
C ILE A 64 8.29 4.63 -10.64
N PHE A 65 8.23 4.88 -9.33
CA PHE A 65 7.97 6.22 -8.80
C PHE A 65 9.13 7.19 -9.06
N TYR A 66 10.38 6.77 -8.85
CA TYR A 66 11.54 7.66 -8.98
C TYR A 66 11.83 8.14 -10.41
N PRO A 67 11.87 7.28 -11.46
CA PRO A 67 12.12 7.73 -12.82
C PRO A 67 11.07 8.70 -13.35
N ASN A 68 9.81 8.47 -13.00
CA ASN A 68 8.73 9.40 -13.36
C ASN A 68 9.01 10.81 -12.80
N ARG A 69 9.45 10.88 -11.57
CA ARG A 69 9.79 12.14 -10.91
C ARG A 69 10.93 12.89 -11.60
N LEU A 70 11.85 12.15 -12.25
CA LEU A 70 12.96 12.74 -13.00
C LEU A 70 12.52 13.18 -14.42
N LEU A 71 11.61 12.46 -15.06
CA LEU A 71 11.19 12.70 -16.45
C LEU A 71 10.06 13.71 -16.58
N LEU A 72 9.08 13.65 -15.68
CA LEU A 72 7.87 14.49 -15.74
C LEU A 72 8.11 16.00 -15.68
N PRO A 73 9.12 16.55 -14.99
CA PRO A 73 9.42 17.98 -15.08
C PRO A 73 9.67 18.49 -16.50
N TYR A 74 10.13 17.62 -17.40
CA TYR A 74 10.45 17.94 -18.80
C TYR A 74 9.31 17.66 -19.79
N MET A 75 8.19 17.10 -19.32
CA MET A 75 7.03 16.79 -20.16
C MET A 75 6.02 17.94 -20.16
N ASN A 76 5.23 18.04 -21.24
CA ASN A 76 4.09 18.95 -21.28
C ASN A 76 3.03 18.46 -20.29
N LYS A 77 2.76 19.24 -19.26
CA LYS A 77 1.87 18.87 -18.17
C LYS A 77 0.43 19.23 -18.49
N LEU A 78 -0.48 18.35 -18.08
CA LEU A 78 -1.92 18.53 -18.22
C LEU A 78 -2.53 18.84 -16.85
N ASP A 79 -3.28 19.93 -16.75
CA ASP A 79 -4.14 20.16 -15.62
C ASP A 79 -5.48 19.45 -15.85
N LEU A 80 -5.77 18.45 -15.00
CA LEU A 80 -7.00 17.68 -15.04
C LEU A 80 -8.07 18.23 -14.09
N SER A 81 -7.85 19.39 -13.48
CA SER A 81 -8.78 20.03 -12.56
C SER A 81 -10.10 20.39 -13.27
N THR A 82 -11.17 20.19 -12.55
CA THR A 82 -12.52 20.52 -13.00
C THR A 82 -13.13 21.65 -12.15
N VAL A 83 -14.24 22.21 -12.59
CA VAL A 83 -15.01 23.19 -11.81
C VAL A 83 -15.47 22.65 -10.45
N TRP A 84 -15.56 21.34 -10.30
CA TRP A 84 -15.90 20.69 -9.05
C TRP A 84 -14.71 20.67 -8.09
N ASP A 85 -13.51 20.49 -8.59
CA ASP A 85 -12.27 20.54 -7.80
C ASP A 85 -12.04 21.93 -7.20
N ALA A 86 -12.40 22.98 -7.93
CA ALA A 86 -12.32 24.36 -7.45
C ALA A 86 -13.30 24.62 -6.26
N ARG A 87 -14.43 23.91 -6.19
CA ARG A 87 -15.41 24.02 -5.11
C ARG A 87 -15.01 23.28 -3.84
N ILE A 88 -14.08 22.33 -3.92
CA ILE A 88 -13.60 21.58 -2.75
C ILE A 88 -12.66 22.48 -1.96
N PRO A 89 -12.95 22.79 -0.68
CA PRO A 89 -12.10 23.64 0.13
C PRO A 89 -10.80 22.91 0.50
N PHE A 90 -9.69 23.66 0.58
CA PHE A 90 -8.46 23.13 1.18
C PHE A 90 -8.64 22.95 2.69
N ARG A 91 -8.32 21.74 3.21
CA ARG A 91 -8.50 21.36 4.62
C ARG A 91 -7.27 20.63 5.15
N PRO A 92 -6.28 21.33 5.73
CA PRO A 92 -5.01 20.72 6.17
C PRO A 92 -5.16 19.56 7.14
N ALA A 93 -6.17 19.54 8.00
CA ALA A 93 -6.39 18.47 8.98
C ALA A 93 -6.55 17.08 8.35
N TRP A 94 -6.98 16.99 7.08
CA TRP A 94 -7.10 15.73 6.36
C TRP A 94 -5.76 15.08 6.03
N ILE A 95 -4.64 15.79 6.23
CA ILE A 95 -3.28 15.25 6.08
C ILE A 95 -3.04 14.04 6.99
N VAL A 96 -3.72 13.96 8.14
CA VAL A 96 -3.62 12.84 9.06
C VAL A 96 -4.11 11.54 8.41
N ILE A 97 -5.29 11.59 7.75
CA ILE A 97 -5.83 10.43 7.02
C ILE A 97 -4.90 10.05 5.87
N TYR A 98 -4.40 11.04 5.13
CA TYR A 98 -3.45 10.86 4.04
C TYR A 98 -2.20 10.08 4.52
N LEU A 99 -1.60 10.50 5.64
CA LEU A 99 -0.41 9.85 6.19
C LEU A 99 -0.71 8.48 6.83
N LEU A 100 -1.86 8.33 7.50
CA LEU A 100 -2.27 7.05 8.06
C LEU A 100 -2.52 5.98 7.00
N SER A 101 -2.74 6.35 5.74
CA SER A 101 -2.88 5.40 4.64
C SER A 101 -1.65 4.49 4.50
N PHE A 102 -0.44 5.02 4.68
CA PHE A 102 0.81 4.23 4.63
C PHE A 102 0.84 3.13 5.70
N ALA A 103 0.41 3.45 6.93
CA ALA A 103 0.32 2.45 8.00
C ALA A 103 -0.75 1.39 7.69
N SER A 104 -1.90 1.81 7.18
CA SER A 104 -2.98 0.90 6.75
C SER A 104 -2.51 -0.05 5.66
N TRP A 105 -1.78 0.44 4.65
CA TRP A 105 -1.21 -0.40 3.59
C TRP A 105 -0.19 -1.38 4.14
N ALA A 106 0.74 -0.92 4.98
CA ALA A 106 1.76 -1.78 5.58
C ALA A 106 1.13 -2.96 6.33
N ILE A 107 0.14 -2.69 7.19
CA ILE A 107 -0.58 -3.74 7.92
C ILE A 107 -1.30 -4.68 6.95
N THR A 108 -2.04 -4.14 5.99
CA THR A 108 -2.84 -4.95 5.06
C THR A 108 -1.95 -5.78 4.14
N PHE A 109 -0.85 -5.24 3.61
CA PHE A 109 0.08 -6.02 2.81
C PHE A 109 0.71 -7.17 3.60
N VAL A 110 1.09 -6.96 4.87
CA VAL A 110 1.56 -8.05 5.74
C VAL A 110 0.49 -9.16 5.85
N LEU A 111 -0.77 -8.79 6.06
CA LEU A 111 -1.87 -9.77 6.13
C LEU A 111 -2.07 -10.52 4.81
N LEU A 112 -1.98 -9.84 3.67
CA LEU A 112 -2.12 -10.44 2.33
C LEU A 112 -0.96 -11.36 1.98
N PHE A 113 0.28 -10.99 2.31
CA PHE A 113 1.46 -11.80 2.00
C PHE A 113 1.68 -12.98 2.96
N ARG A 114 0.92 -13.07 4.05
CA ARG A 114 0.87 -14.23 4.95
C ARG A 114 -0.06 -15.35 4.46
N GLN A 115 -0.84 -15.09 3.43
CA GLN A 115 -1.82 -16.04 2.90
C GLN A 115 -1.16 -17.23 2.19
N ARG A 116 -1.97 -18.21 1.78
CA ARG A 116 -1.52 -19.36 0.97
C ARG A 116 -0.85 -18.86 -0.32
N LYS A 117 0.14 -19.60 -0.80
CA LYS A 117 0.92 -19.27 -2.01
C LYS A 117 0.04 -18.87 -3.20
N GLU A 118 -1.04 -19.59 -3.43
CA GLU A 118 -1.99 -19.31 -4.52
C GLU A 118 -2.49 -17.85 -4.46
N HIS A 119 -2.95 -17.40 -3.29
CA HIS A 119 -3.46 -16.05 -3.09
C HIS A 119 -2.34 -15.00 -3.22
N VAL A 120 -1.18 -15.29 -2.63
CA VAL A 120 -0.02 -14.39 -2.71
C VAL A 120 0.43 -14.21 -4.16
N TYR A 121 0.60 -15.30 -4.91
CA TYR A 121 1.06 -15.24 -6.30
C TYR A 121 0.05 -14.55 -7.22
N ARG A 122 -1.24 -14.87 -7.09
CA ARG A 122 -2.30 -14.22 -7.87
C ARG A 122 -2.35 -12.72 -7.60
N ASN A 123 -2.38 -12.34 -6.33
CA ASN A 123 -2.45 -10.93 -5.94
C ASN A 123 -1.15 -10.20 -6.32
N SER A 124 0.02 -10.82 -6.17
CA SER A 124 1.28 -10.22 -6.60
C SER A 124 1.33 -9.94 -8.11
N ALA A 125 0.83 -10.87 -8.92
CA ALA A 125 0.75 -10.68 -10.37
C ALA A 125 -0.25 -9.57 -10.75
N ALA A 126 -1.39 -9.50 -10.05
CA ALA A 126 -2.34 -8.40 -10.22
C ALA A 126 -1.72 -7.06 -9.85
N TYR A 127 -1.02 -6.97 -8.71
CA TYR A 127 -0.38 -5.73 -8.28
C TYR A 127 0.75 -5.29 -9.22
N LEU A 128 1.51 -6.25 -9.75
CA LEU A 128 2.49 -5.98 -10.80
C LEU A 128 1.86 -5.29 -12.00
N LEU A 129 0.74 -5.82 -12.53
CA LEU A 129 0.05 -5.17 -13.64
C LEU A 129 -0.55 -3.82 -13.23
N THR A 130 -1.09 -3.69 -12.01
CA THR A 130 -1.55 -2.41 -11.46
C THR A 130 -0.44 -1.36 -11.49
N LEU A 131 0.77 -1.71 -11.05
CA LEU A 131 1.92 -0.81 -11.08
C LEU A 131 2.33 -0.44 -12.51
N LEU A 132 2.35 -1.40 -13.43
CA LEU A 132 2.67 -1.15 -14.85
C LEU A 132 1.63 -0.25 -15.52
N MET A 133 0.34 -0.46 -15.26
CA MET A 133 -0.73 0.41 -15.76
C MET A 133 -0.64 1.82 -15.15
N THR A 134 -0.37 1.92 -13.86
CA THR A 134 -0.14 3.21 -13.19
C THR A 134 1.03 3.96 -13.82
N PHE A 135 2.15 3.27 -14.06
CA PHE A 135 3.30 3.84 -14.76
C PHE A 135 2.96 4.33 -16.16
N ALA A 136 2.24 3.52 -16.92
CA ALA A 136 1.80 3.90 -18.27
C ALA A 136 0.90 5.14 -18.22
N CYS A 137 -0.03 5.22 -17.27
CA CYS A 137 -0.86 6.41 -17.07
C CYS A 137 -0.01 7.65 -16.79
N PHE A 138 0.97 7.56 -15.87
CA PHE A 138 1.85 8.69 -15.57
C PHE A 138 2.66 9.17 -16.78
N MET A 139 3.09 8.24 -17.65
CA MET A 139 3.83 8.59 -18.86
C MET A 139 2.94 9.16 -19.96
N LEU A 140 1.73 8.64 -20.11
CA LEU A 140 0.80 9.04 -21.18
C LEU A 140 -0.02 10.27 -20.81
N ILE A 141 -0.27 10.49 -19.51
CA ILE A 141 -1.09 11.57 -18.94
C ILE A 141 -0.26 12.27 -17.87
N PRO A 142 0.74 13.09 -18.23
CA PRO A 142 1.59 13.79 -17.27
C PRO A 142 0.81 14.89 -16.56
N ALA A 143 -0.04 14.48 -15.60
CA ALA A 143 -0.94 15.38 -14.89
C ALA A 143 -0.20 16.18 -13.81
N THR A 144 -0.59 17.45 -13.67
CA THR A 144 -0.13 18.37 -12.64
C THR A 144 -1.30 19.08 -11.99
N LEU A 145 -1.05 19.71 -10.85
CA LEU A 145 -2.02 20.53 -10.12
C LEU A 145 -1.29 21.71 -9.50
N GLU A 146 -1.93 22.88 -9.54
CA GLU A 146 -1.45 24.04 -8.81
C GLU A 146 -1.89 23.96 -7.34
N TRP A 147 -0.92 24.01 -6.43
CA TRP A 147 -1.19 23.90 -5.01
C TRP A 147 -1.58 25.25 -4.39
N PRO A 148 -2.51 25.27 -3.45
CA PRO A 148 -2.78 26.47 -2.66
C PRO A 148 -1.58 26.81 -1.77
N GLU A 149 -1.38 28.10 -1.52
CA GLU A 149 -0.41 28.56 -0.54
C GLU A 149 -0.83 28.15 0.88
N VAL A 150 0.07 27.44 1.59
CA VAL A 150 -0.18 26.96 2.94
C VAL A 150 0.37 27.96 3.96
N THR A 151 -0.42 28.97 4.29
CA THR A 151 -0.05 30.08 5.20
C THR A 151 -0.20 29.74 6.69
N GLY A 152 -0.99 28.70 7.03
CA GLY A 152 -1.24 28.26 8.41
C GLY A 152 0.06 27.85 9.13
N LYS A 153 0.14 28.17 10.43
CA LYS A 153 1.29 27.83 11.31
C LYS A 153 0.97 26.67 12.25
N ASP A 154 -0.23 26.09 12.15
CA ASP A 154 -0.67 24.96 12.95
C ASP A 154 0.02 23.66 12.52
N PHE A 155 -0.10 22.63 13.38
CA PHE A 155 0.53 21.32 13.17
C PHE A 155 0.17 20.68 11.83
N PHE A 156 -1.11 20.72 11.42
CA PHE A 156 -1.56 20.11 10.18
C PHE A 156 -1.02 20.83 8.95
N SER A 157 -0.99 22.15 8.98
CA SER A 157 -0.38 22.98 7.93
C SER A 157 1.12 22.71 7.79
N CYS A 158 1.83 22.47 8.91
CA CYS A 158 3.24 22.07 8.88
C CYS A 158 3.42 20.71 8.21
N LEU A 159 2.55 19.72 8.50
CA LEU A 159 2.58 18.40 7.86
C LEU A 159 2.29 18.50 6.36
N VAL A 160 1.32 19.32 5.95
CA VAL A 160 1.04 19.53 4.52
C VAL A 160 2.26 20.11 3.80
N ARG A 161 2.91 21.14 4.35
CA ARG A 161 4.14 21.69 3.76
C ARG A 161 5.25 20.64 3.66
N LEU A 162 5.41 19.77 4.68
CA LEU A 162 6.36 18.68 4.63
C LEU A 162 6.04 17.71 3.48
N VAL A 163 4.77 17.30 3.33
CA VAL A 163 4.36 16.43 2.23
C VAL A 163 4.59 17.10 0.88
N TYR A 164 4.22 18.36 0.71
CA TYR A 164 4.44 19.11 -0.52
C TYR A 164 5.94 19.27 -0.85
N SER A 165 6.82 19.35 0.14
CA SER A 165 8.27 19.42 -0.10
C SER A 165 8.86 18.10 -0.59
N VAL A 166 8.26 16.97 -0.17
CA VAL A 166 8.74 15.63 -0.51
C VAL A 166 8.06 15.09 -1.78
N ASP A 167 6.77 15.31 -1.93
CA ASP A 167 5.93 14.77 -3.02
C ASP A 167 5.44 15.91 -3.90
N GLN A 168 6.18 16.20 -4.95
CA GLN A 168 5.89 17.28 -5.90
C GLN A 168 4.62 16.97 -6.71
N PRO A 169 3.91 17.98 -7.29
CA PRO A 169 2.64 17.81 -7.98
C PRO A 169 2.82 17.19 -9.38
N TYR A 170 3.47 16.06 -9.42
CA TYR A 170 3.65 15.20 -10.58
C TYR A 170 3.13 13.81 -10.27
N ASN A 171 2.83 13.01 -11.30
CA ASN A 171 2.26 11.67 -11.11
C ASN A 171 0.86 11.70 -10.45
N LEU A 172 -0.01 12.60 -10.88
CA LEU A 172 -1.29 12.79 -10.23
C LEU A 172 -2.32 11.74 -10.66
N CYS A 173 -2.40 11.43 -11.96
CA CYS A 173 -3.40 10.51 -12.48
C CYS A 173 -2.78 9.17 -12.90
N PRO A 174 -3.20 8.08 -12.26
CA PRO A 174 -4.14 7.93 -11.14
C PRO A 174 -3.51 8.23 -9.77
N SER A 175 -4.35 8.52 -8.76
CA SER A 175 -3.88 8.66 -7.38
C SER A 175 -3.34 7.35 -6.83
N LEU A 176 -2.02 7.29 -6.51
CA LEU A 176 -1.43 6.12 -5.85
C LEU A 176 -2.04 5.82 -4.48
N HIS A 177 -2.50 6.84 -3.77
CA HIS A 177 -3.19 6.65 -2.49
C HIS A 177 -4.50 5.89 -2.68
N VAL A 178 -5.25 6.22 -3.72
CA VAL A 178 -6.49 5.50 -4.07
C VAL A 178 -6.15 4.10 -4.59
N VAL A 179 -5.17 3.97 -5.49
CA VAL A 179 -4.70 2.68 -6.02
C VAL A 179 -4.38 1.70 -4.89
N CYS A 180 -3.49 2.08 -3.97
CA CYS A 180 -3.07 1.19 -2.88
C CYS A 180 -4.20 0.91 -1.89
N SER A 181 -4.99 1.93 -1.52
CA SER A 181 -6.09 1.75 -0.57
C SER A 181 -7.20 0.87 -1.13
N TYR A 182 -7.57 1.09 -2.40
CA TYR A 182 -8.55 0.27 -3.10
C TYR A 182 -8.07 -1.18 -3.24
N TYR A 183 -6.82 -1.36 -3.68
CA TYR A 183 -6.19 -2.66 -3.82
C TYR A 183 -6.19 -3.43 -2.49
N CYS A 184 -5.77 -2.80 -1.40
CA CYS A 184 -5.79 -3.37 -0.06
C CYS A 184 -7.20 -3.82 0.34
N TRP A 185 -8.18 -2.93 0.25
CA TRP A 185 -9.57 -3.24 0.59
C TRP A 185 -10.12 -4.38 -0.25
N ARG A 186 -9.91 -4.36 -1.56
CA ARG A 186 -10.47 -5.34 -2.50
C ARG A 186 -9.89 -6.73 -2.30
N CYS A 187 -8.58 -6.84 -2.06
CA CYS A 187 -7.92 -8.10 -1.78
C CYS A 187 -8.38 -8.74 -0.46
N LEU A 188 -8.77 -7.95 0.56
CA LEU A 188 -9.26 -8.47 1.84
C LEU A 188 -10.54 -9.31 1.70
N TYR A 189 -11.36 -9.06 0.67
CA TYR A 189 -12.57 -9.85 0.44
C TYR A 189 -12.28 -11.31 0.04
N ASP A 190 -11.23 -11.53 -0.72
CA ASP A 190 -10.80 -12.86 -1.16
C ASP A 190 -9.83 -13.54 -0.16
N THR A 191 -9.57 -12.90 1.00
CA THR A 191 -8.60 -13.35 2.00
C THR A 191 -9.30 -14.09 3.14
N GLU A 192 -8.89 -15.34 3.40
CA GLU A 192 -9.39 -16.12 4.53
C GLU A 192 -8.86 -15.63 5.88
N GLY A 193 -9.62 -15.86 6.95
CA GLY A 193 -9.20 -15.52 8.31
C GLY A 193 -9.22 -14.04 8.68
N ILE A 194 -9.63 -13.16 7.76
CA ILE A 194 -9.75 -11.73 8.04
C ILE A 194 -11.12 -11.42 8.66
N PRO A 195 -11.18 -10.79 9.84
CA PRO A 195 -12.43 -10.41 10.49
C PRO A 195 -13.26 -9.47 9.62
N ARG A 196 -14.59 -9.62 9.64
CA ARG A 196 -15.51 -8.76 8.86
C ARG A 196 -15.33 -7.28 9.21
N TRP A 197 -15.16 -6.95 10.50
CA TRP A 197 -14.97 -5.56 10.93
C TRP A 197 -13.76 -4.91 10.27
N TYR A 198 -12.64 -5.66 10.06
CA TYR A 198 -11.43 -5.12 9.42
C TYR A 198 -11.64 -4.83 7.94
N ARG A 199 -12.46 -5.66 7.24
CA ARG A 199 -12.86 -5.41 5.84
C ARG A 199 -13.72 -4.14 5.72
N HIS A 200 -14.69 -3.96 6.63
CA HIS A 200 -15.51 -2.75 6.68
C HIS A 200 -14.69 -1.53 7.07
N PHE A 201 -13.79 -1.66 8.04
CA PHE A 201 -12.86 -0.60 8.41
C PHE A 201 -12.06 -0.14 7.19
N ASN A 202 -11.44 -1.06 6.43
CA ASN A 202 -10.67 -0.69 5.23
C ASN A 202 -11.54 -0.06 4.14
N PHE A 203 -12.81 -0.45 4.00
CA PHE A 203 -13.73 0.22 3.08
C PHE A 203 -13.99 1.67 3.48
N VAL A 204 -14.38 1.90 4.73
CA VAL A 204 -14.59 3.25 5.24
C VAL A 204 -13.32 4.07 5.15
N PHE A 205 -12.17 3.46 5.48
CA PHE A 205 -10.88 4.13 5.40
C PHE A 205 -10.50 4.48 3.97
N LEU A 206 -10.79 3.64 2.98
CA LEU A 206 -10.66 3.97 1.55
C LEU A 206 -11.46 5.23 1.19
N LEU A 207 -12.72 5.33 1.63
CA LEU A 207 -13.54 6.52 1.37
C LEU A 207 -12.93 7.77 2.02
N LEU A 208 -12.40 7.64 3.24
CA LEU A 208 -11.69 8.73 3.90
C LEU A 208 -10.41 9.12 3.16
N VAL A 209 -9.66 8.15 2.62
CA VAL A 209 -8.48 8.43 1.78
C VAL A 209 -8.90 9.16 0.51
N CYS A 210 -9.95 8.73 -0.19
CA CYS A 210 -10.48 9.44 -1.36
C CYS A 210 -10.82 10.90 -1.04
N CYS A 211 -11.44 11.16 0.12
CA CYS A 211 -11.69 12.52 0.58
C CYS A 211 -10.38 13.26 0.89
N SER A 212 -9.43 12.59 1.58
CA SER A 212 -8.21 13.24 2.04
C SER A 212 -7.36 13.78 0.89
N VAL A 213 -7.19 13.00 -0.19
CA VAL A 213 -6.33 13.39 -1.33
C VAL A 213 -6.84 14.65 -2.03
N VAL A 214 -8.15 14.87 -2.07
CA VAL A 214 -8.74 16.09 -2.67
C VAL A 214 -8.82 17.27 -1.68
N PHE A 215 -9.04 17.01 -0.39
CA PHE A 215 -9.04 18.06 0.64
C PHE A 215 -7.65 18.63 0.93
N VAL A 216 -6.60 17.80 0.86
CA VAL A 216 -5.21 18.30 0.96
C VAL A 216 -4.64 18.75 -0.38
N LYS A 217 -5.47 18.79 -1.45
CA LYS A 217 -5.07 19.24 -2.80
C LYS A 217 -3.86 18.50 -3.37
N GLN A 218 -3.70 17.22 -3.03
CA GLN A 218 -2.68 16.36 -3.66
C GLN A 218 -3.18 15.77 -4.97
N HIS A 219 -4.50 15.60 -5.13
CA HIS A 219 -5.14 15.01 -6.29
C HIS A 219 -6.44 15.75 -6.63
N VAL A 220 -6.90 15.54 -7.84
CA VAL A 220 -8.20 15.99 -8.35
C VAL A 220 -9.21 14.84 -8.40
N LEU A 221 -10.50 15.16 -8.54
CA LEU A 221 -11.58 14.16 -8.49
C LEU A 221 -11.42 13.03 -9.50
N VAL A 222 -10.93 13.31 -10.71
CA VAL A 222 -10.77 12.31 -11.77
C VAL A 222 -9.71 11.25 -11.42
N ASP A 223 -8.75 11.57 -10.57
CA ASP A 223 -7.71 10.63 -10.14
C ASP A 223 -8.26 9.47 -9.30
N ILE A 224 -9.43 9.69 -8.67
CA ILE A 224 -10.08 8.67 -7.83
C ILE A 224 -10.62 7.51 -8.69
N PRO A 225 -11.57 7.73 -9.63
CA PRO A 225 -12.06 6.65 -10.48
C PRO A 225 -10.94 6.03 -11.33
N ALA A 226 -9.95 6.80 -11.77
CA ALA A 226 -8.79 6.27 -12.46
C ALA A 226 -8.02 5.28 -11.59
N GLY A 227 -7.76 5.60 -10.32
CA GLY A 227 -7.10 4.73 -9.35
C GLY A 227 -7.88 3.43 -9.08
N ILE A 228 -9.20 3.52 -8.98
CA ILE A 228 -10.08 2.36 -8.83
C ILE A 228 -9.97 1.44 -10.06
N LEU A 229 -10.11 1.99 -11.27
CA LEU A 229 -10.08 1.21 -12.51
C LEU A 229 -8.73 0.52 -12.72
N VAL A 230 -7.62 1.23 -12.53
CA VAL A 230 -6.28 0.68 -12.67
C VAL A 230 -6.00 -0.44 -11.67
N SER A 231 -6.69 -0.46 -10.53
CA SER A 231 -6.57 -1.54 -9.53
C SER A 231 -7.54 -2.70 -9.80
N GLU A 232 -8.80 -2.41 -10.12
CA GLU A 232 -9.83 -3.46 -10.29
C GLU A 232 -9.61 -4.31 -11.53
N ILE A 233 -9.23 -3.70 -12.66
CA ILE A 233 -9.02 -4.44 -13.92
C ILE A 233 -7.97 -5.55 -13.75
N PRO A 234 -6.76 -5.31 -13.22
CA PRO A 234 -5.77 -6.35 -12.94
C PRO A 234 -6.27 -7.44 -11.98
N LEU A 235 -7.00 -7.07 -10.94
CA LEU A 235 -7.55 -8.02 -9.97
C LEU A 235 -8.55 -8.97 -10.61
N LEU A 236 -9.46 -8.46 -11.44
CA LEU A 236 -10.42 -9.26 -12.18
C LEU A 236 -9.72 -10.19 -13.20
N LEU A 237 -8.74 -9.66 -13.95
CA LEU A 237 -7.96 -10.44 -14.91
C LEU A 237 -7.17 -11.55 -14.22
N ALA A 238 -6.49 -11.25 -13.12
CA ALA A 238 -5.70 -12.22 -12.37
C ALA A 238 -6.55 -13.37 -11.85
N LYS A 239 -7.77 -13.07 -11.36
CA LYS A 239 -8.72 -14.09 -10.91
C LYS A 239 -9.25 -14.92 -12.07
N ARG A 240 -9.67 -14.28 -13.17
CA ARG A 240 -10.26 -14.95 -14.33
C ARG A 240 -9.24 -15.82 -15.08
N LEU A 241 -8.01 -15.34 -15.22
CA LEU A 241 -6.94 -16.02 -15.95
C LEU A 241 -6.05 -16.90 -15.07
N ARG A 242 -6.35 -17.01 -13.78
CA ARG A 242 -5.64 -17.87 -12.81
C ARG A 242 -4.14 -17.59 -12.78
N TRP A 243 -3.76 -16.34 -12.58
CA TRP A 243 -2.37 -15.88 -12.64
C TRP A 243 -1.46 -16.42 -11.54
N GLU A 244 -2.00 -17.08 -10.51
CA GLU A 244 -1.20 -17.86 -9.57
C GLU A 244 -0.28 -18.87 -10.27
N ARG A 245 -0.68 -19.38 -11.44
CA ARG A 245 0.13 -20.31 -12.27
C ARG A 245 1.45 -19.69 -12.71
N LEU A 246 1.51 -18.38 -12.95
CA LEU A 246 2.75 -17.68 -13.28
C LEU A 246 3.75 -17.74 -12.12
N GLY A 247 3.28 -17.52 -10.89
CA GLY A 247 4.11 -17.59 -9.69
C GLY A 247 4.70 -18.99 -9.49
N TYR A 248 3.89 -20.03 -9.67
CA TYR A 248 4.36 -21.42 -9.60
C TYR A 248 5.37 -21.74 -10.70
N ALA A 249 5.15 -21.29 -11.92
CA ALA A 249 6.10 -21.49 -13.02
C ALA A 249 7.46 -20.82 -12.78
N ILE A 250 7.44 -19.63 -12.21
CA ILE A 250 8.67 -18.92 -11.82
C ILE A 250 9.40 -19.68 -10.71
N GLU A 251 8.69 -20.09 -9.66
CA GLU A 251 9.27 -20.87 -8.55
C GLU A 251 9.93 -22.16 -9.07
N GLU A 252 9.27 -22.88 -9.96
CA GLU A 252 9.80 -24.11 -10.55
C GLU A 252 11.07 -23.86 -11.39
N ARG A 253 11.10 -22.78 -12.18
CA ARG A 253 12.30 -22.39 -12.96
C ARG A 253 13.49 -22.06 -12.07
N ILE A 254 13.26 -21.33 -10.97
CA ILE A 254 14.32 -20.99 -10.01
C ILE A 254 14.86 -22.27 -9.35
N ARG A 255 13.98 -23.19 -8.95
CA ARG A 255 14.38 -24.46 -8.36
C ARG A 255 15.23 -25.31 -9.30
N LYS A 256 14.89 -25.38 -10.58
CA LYS A 256 15.66 -26.14 -11.60
C LYS A 256 17.03 -25.55 -11.90
N LYS A 257 17.22 -24.24 -11.71
CA LYS A 257 18.50 -23.58 -11.91
C LYS A 257 19.43 -23.67 -10.69
N GLY A 258 18.90 -24.01 -9.53
CA GLY A 258 19.66 -24.18 -8.29
C GLY A 258 20.11 -25.60 -8.01
N GLN A 259 19.74 -26.55 -8.88
CA GLN A 259 20.20 -27.95 -8.91
C GLN A 259 21.29 -28.12 -9.96
#